data_876e24222ea1a5a14c3a42f7f7c44aa0
#
_entry.id   876e24222ea1a5a14c3a42f7f7c44aa0
#
_cell.length_a   1.000
_cell.length_b   1.000
_cell.length_c   1.000
_cell.angle_alpha   90.00
_cell.angle_beta   90.00
_cell.angle_gamma   90.00
#
_symmetry.space_group_name_H-M   'P 1'
#
loop_
_entity.id
_entity.type
_entity.pdbx_description
1 polymer ?
#
loop_
_entity_poly.entity_id
_entity_poly.type
_entity_poly.pdbx_seq_one_letter_code
_entity_poly.pdbx_strand_id
1 'polypeptide(L)'
;RKTLINRDPLPLRYVASTPCFRKEAGSYGKDTKGMIRQHQFYKVELVSIVEPKNCDTELDRMLSCAKQILDDLEIPYQVVLLCTGDMGFSAEKTFDIEAWIPSENKYREISSCSSCGSFQARRMGAKYKSESGNEFLGTLNGSGLAVGRLLIAILENNQNEDGTITIPNVLKKYMNNLDKI
;
A
#
# COMPACT_ATOMS: atom_id res chain seq x y z
N ARG A 1 13.60 12.94 16.14
CA ARG A 1 14.08 12.08 17.24
C ARG A 1 13.78 12.75 18.58
N LYS A 2 13.05 12.09 19.47
CA LYS A 2 12.50 12.67 20.72
C LYS A 2 11.53 13.82 20.45
N THR A 3 10.54 13.59 19.60
CA THR A 3 9.56 14.62 19.22
C THR A 3 8.31 14.49 20.08
N LEU A 4 7.84 15.63 20.60
CA LEU A 4 6.53 15.74 21.25
C LEU A 4 5.60 16.52 20.34
N ILE A 5 4.51 15.87 19.89
CA ILE A 5 3.48 16.51 19.07
C ILE A 5 2.47 17.18 19.99
N ASN A 6 2.60 18.51 20.13
CA ASN A 6 1.73 19.31 21.02
C ASN A 6 0.78 20.24 20.26
N ARG A 7 1.05 20.51 18.98
CA ARG A 7 0.40 21.60 18.24
C ARG A 7 -0.46 21.10 17.07
N ASP A 8 -0.08 19.97 16.47
CA ASP A 8 -0.80 19.48 15.32
C ASP A 8 -1.88 18.48 15.78
N PRO A 9 -3.14 18.67 15.32
CA PRO A 9 -4.19 17.72 15.65
C PRO A 9 -3.89 16.37 15.01
N LEU A 10 -4.01 15.30 15.77
CA LEU A 10 -3.98 13.94 15.24
C LEU A 10 -5.34 13.60 14.61
N PRO A 11 -5.36 12.81 13.53
CA PRO A 11 -4.26 12.10 12.87
C PRO A 11 -3.42 12.98 11.93
N LEU A 12 -2.11 12.74 11.88
CA LEU A 12 -1.25 13.25 10.81
C LEU A 12 -1.18 12.22 9.70
N ARG A 13 -1.40 12.64 8.45
CA ARG A 13 -1.42 11.77 7.28
C ARG A 13 -0.52 12.32 6.20
N TYR A 14 0.31 11.45 5.67
CA TYR A 14 1.25 11.79 4.60
C TYR A 14 1.12 10.81 3.45
N VAL A 15 1.40 11.31 2.24
CA VAL A 15 1.51 10.50 1.04
C VAL A 15 2.77 10.91 0.29
N ALA A 16 3.49 9.91 -0.24
CA ALA A 16 4.67 10.14 -1.05
C ALA A 16 4.73 9.15 -2.21
N SER A 17 4.98 9.66 -3.42
CA SER A 17 5.27 8.82 -4.60
C SER A 17 6.77 8.88 -4.86
N THR A 18 7.45 7.76 -4.67
CA THR A 18 8.92 7.69 -4.76
C THR A 18 9.40 6.45 -5.49
N PRO A 19 10.60 6.51 -6.11
CA PRO A 19 11.32 5.30 -6.47
C PRO A 19 11.73 4.54 -5.20
N CYS A 20 11.53 3.22 -5.23
CA CYS A 20 11.94 2.30 -4.17
C CYS A 20 12.99 1.34 -4.72
N PHE A 21 13.93 0.95 -3.86
CA PHE A 21 15.04 0.09 -4.25
C PHE A 21 15.09 -1.16 -3.35
N ARG A 22 15.22 -2.30 -3.95
CA ARG A 22 15.37 -3.57 -3.23
C ARG A 22 16.55 -4.36 -3.76
N LYS A 23 17.30 -5.04 -2.90
CA LYS A 23 18.40 -5.92 -3.30
C LYS A 23 17.90 -7.26 -3.86
N GLU A 24 16.68 -7.68 -3.52
CA GLU A 24 16.02 -8.93 -3.94
C GLU A 24 16.86 -10.21 -3.66
N ALA A 25 17.67 -10.18 -2.60
CA ALA A 25 18.69 -11.19 -2.29
C ALA A 25 18.14 -12.58 -1.92
N GLY A 26 16.85 -12.77 -1.77
CA GLY A 26 16.23 -14.06 -1.42
C GLY A 26 15.33 -14.65 -2.52
N SER A 27 15.25 -13.99 -3.68
CA SER A 27 14.26 -14.33 -4.71
C SER A 27 14.83 -15.09 -5.92
N TYR A 28 15.98 -15.72 -5.78
CA TYR A 28 16.59 -16.48 -6.86
C TYR A 28 15.64 -17.53 -7.45
N GLY A 29 15.31 -17.38 -8.75
CA GLY A 29 14.44 -18.29 -9.48
C GLY A 29 12.92 -18.10 -9.27
N LYS A 30 12.47 -17.20 -8.39
CA LYS A 30 11.07 -16.85 -8.22
C LYS A 30 10.77 -15.50 -8.86
N ASP A 31 9.70 -15.45 -9.67
CA ASP A 31 9.20 -14.20 -10.31
C ASP A 31 10.27 -13.43 -11.10
N THR A 32 11.17 -14.14 -11.78
CA THR A 32 12.29 -13.55 -12.52
C THR A 32 11.89 -13.06 -13.92
N LYS A 33 10.66 -13.33 -14.35
CA LYS A 33 10.13 -12.90 -15.65
C LYS A 33 9.21 -11.70 -15.48
N GLY A 34 9.24 -10.79 -16.48
CA GLY A 34 8.36 -9.62 -16.52
C GLY A 34 8.71 -8.55 -15.48
N MET A 35 7.74 -7.71 -15.13
CA MET A 35 7.91 -6.55 -14.26
C MET A 35 7.40 -6.76 -12.82
N ILE A 36 7.01 -7.97 -12.46
CA ILE A 36 6.35 -8.22 -11.17
C ILE A 36 7.30 -8.05 -9.98
N ARG A 37 8.60 -8.28 -10.21
CA ARG A 37 9.65 -8.12 -9.21
C ARG A 37 10.85 -7.39 -9.82
N GLN A 38 11.12 -6.19 -9.32
CA GLN A 38 12.14 -5.28 -9.85
C GLN A 38 13.06 -4.79 -8.73
N HIS A 39 14.33 -4.52 -9.05
CA HIS A 39 15.29 -3.89 -8.13
C HIS A 39 14.96 -2.42 -7.86
N GLN A 40 14.37 -1.75 -8.84
CA GLN A 40 13.86 -0.39 -8.74
C GLN A 40 12.41 -0.35 -9.23
N PHE A 41 11.52 0.22 -8.44
CA PHE A 41 10.10 0.37 -8.79
C PHE A 41 9.53 1.61 -8.13
N TYR A 42 8.42 2.11 -8.67
CA TYR A 42 7.68 3.22 -8.07
C TYR A 42 6.59 2.70 -7.14
N LYS A 43 6.46 3.37 -6.01
CA LYS A 43 5.41 3.10 -5.03
C LYS A 43 4.84 4.41 -4.48
N VAL A 44 3.53 4.46 -4.33
CA VAL A 44 2.87 5.47 -3.52
C VAL A 44 2.79 4.92 -2.10
N GLU A 45 3.36 5.64 -1.14
CA GLU A 45 3.35 5.25 0.26
C GLU A 45 2.42 6.16 1.05
N LEU A 46 1.59 5.54 1.88
CA LEU A 46 0.71 6.21 2.84
C LEU A 46 1.31 6.02 4.23
N VAL A 47 1.39 7.10 4.99
CA VAL A 47 1.86 7.07 6.38
C VAL A 47 0.87 7.81 7.26
N SER A 48 0.49 7.21 8.37
CA SER A 48 -0.37 7.86 9.37
C SER A 48 0.26 7.80 10.76
N ILE A 49 0.07 8.89 11.49
CA ILE A 49 0.47 9.02 12.90
C ILE A 49 -0.79 9.37 13.68
N VAL A 50 -1.11 8.54 14.67
CA VAL A 50 -2.38 8.60 15.40
C VAL A 50 -2.18 8.44 16.91
N GLU A 51 -3.22 8.68 17.68
CA GLU A 51 -3.29 8.15 19.03
C GLU A 51 -3.41 6.61 18.96
N PRO A 52 -2.75 5.84 19.84
CA PRO A 52 -2.75 4.37 19.75
C PRO A 52 -4.13 3.73 19.68
N LYS A 53 -5.11 4.27 20.41
CA LYS A 53 -6.50 3.79 20.41
C LYS A 53 -7.20 3.88 19.06
N ASN A 54 -6.67 4.70 18.14
CA ASN A 54 -7.23 4.94 16.81
C ASN A 54 -6.51 4.14 15.70
N CYS A 55 -5.53 3.28 16.04
CA CYS A 55 -4.77 2.53 15.03
C CYS A 55 -5.66 1.65 14.15
N ASP A 56 -6.61 0.90 14.73
CA ASP A 56 -7.48 0.02 13.93
C ASP A 56 -8.37 0.82 12.97
N THR A 57 -9.03 1.86 13.45
CA THR A 57 -9.88 2.73 12.62
C THR A 57 -9.08 3.38 11.49
N GLU A 58 -7.86 3.83 11.77
CA GLU A 58 -7.00 4.44 10.75
C GLU A 58 -6.45 3.40 9.76
N LEU A 59 -6.20 2.15 10.21
CA LEU A 59 -5.83 1.05 9.31
C LEU A 59 -6.96 0.74 8.33
N ASP A 60 -8.20 0.65 8.81
CA ASP A 60 -9.38 0.42 7.97
C ASP A 60 -9.57 1.55 6.94
N ARG A 61 -9.35 2.81 7.36
CA ARG A 61 -9.39 3.96 6.45
C ARG A 61 -8.31 3.88 5.39
N MET A 62 -7.06 3.56 5.79
CA MET A 62 -5.92 3.42 4.88
C MET A 62 -6.16 2.31 3.85
N LEU A 63 -6.64 1.16 4.31
CA LEU A 63 -7.02 0.03 3.47
C LEU A 63 -8.11 0.43 2.47
N SER A 64 -9.13 1.18 2.93
CA SER A 64 -10.21 1.67 2.07
C SER A 64 -9.70 2.59 0.96
N CYS A 65 -8.72 3.46 1.24
CA CYS A 65 -8.11 4.31 0.21
C CYS A 65 -7.40 3.48 -0.88
N ALA A 66 -6.69 2.41 -0.49
CA ALA A 66 -6.01 1.55 -1.46
C ALA A 66 -7.01 0.71 -2.27
N LYS A 67 -8.07 0.20 -1.64
CA LYS A 67 -9.17 -0.53 -2.31
C LYS A 67 -9.89 0.34 -3.35
N GLN A 68 -10.19 1.58 -3.00
CA GLN A 68 -10.90 2.51 -3.89
C GLN A 68 -10.22 2.66 -5.26
N ILE A 69 -8.88 2.62 -5.31
CA ILE A 69 -8.15 2.68 -6.59
C ILE A 69 -8.47 1.47 -7.48
N LEU A 70 -8.58 0.29 -6.88
CA LEU A 70 -8.91 -0.95 -7.62
C LEU A 70 -10.37 -0.99 -8.03
N ASP A 71 -11.26 -0.52 -7.15
CA ASP A 71 -12.69 -0.39 -7.46
C ASP A 71 -12.89 0.57 -8.64
N ASP A 72 -12.22 1.73 -8.64
CA ASP A 72 -12.28 2.72 -9.72
C ASP A 72 -11.70 2.19 -11.05
N LEU A 73 -10.71 1.30 -10.97
CA LEU A 73 -10.09 0.64 -12.12
C LEU A 73 -10.82 -0.64 -12.56
N GLU A 74 -11.83 -1.06 -11.81
CA GLU A 74 -12.59 -2.30 -12.04
C GLU A 74 -11.68 -3.56 -12.07
N ILE A 75 -10.59 -3.56 -11.27
CA ILE A 75 -9.66 -4.68 -11.17
C ILE A 75 -10.13 -5.65 -10.08
N PRO A 76 -10.33 -6.94 -10.37
CA PRO A 76 -10.65 -7.92 -9.34
C PRO A 76 -9.52 -8.07 -8.32
N TYR A 77 -9.87 -8.06 -7.03
CA TYR A 77 -8.90 -8.19 -5.95
C TYR A 77 -9.49 -8.95 -4.76
N GLN A 78 -8.61 -9.37 -3.88
CA GLN A 78 -8.96 -9.87 -2.55
C GLN A 78 -8.15 -9.16 -1.47
N VAL A 79 -8.69 -9.16 -0.24
CA VAL A 79 -8.00 -8.63 0.95
C VAL A 79 -7.67 -9.79 1.86
N VAL A 80 -6.41 -9.87 2.29
CA VAL A 80 -5.88 -10.95 3.13
C VAL A 80 -5.39 -10.35 4.44
N LEU A 81 -5.88 -10.87 5.56
CA LEU A 81 -5.27 -10.60 6.86
C LEU A 81 -4.07 -11.51 7.04
N LEU A 82 -2.89 -10.94 7.21
CA LEU A 82 -1.67 -11.73 7.36
C LEU A 82 -1.62 -12.44 8.72
N CYS A 83 -1.13 -13.68 8.70
CA CYS A 83 -0.74 -14.37 9.92
C CYS A 83 0.59 -13.83 10.46
N THR A 84 0.89 -14.09 11.73
CA THR A 84 2.07 -13.55 12.40
C THR A 84 3.40 -13.97 11.76
N GLY A 85 3.43 -15.12 11.05
CA GLY A 85 4.62 -15.60 10.35
C GLY A 85 4.98 -14.78 9.09
N ASP A 86 4.00 -14.08 8.52
CA ASP A 86 4.18 -13.30 7.29
C ASP A 86 4.28 -11.78 7.55
N MET A 87 3.91 -11.35 8.76
CA MET A 87 4.00 -9.93 9.13
C MET A 87 5.43 -9.48 9.35
N GLY A 88 5.72 -8.21 9.00
CA GLY A 88 6.97 -7.56 9.38
C GLY A 88 7.10 -7.44 10.91
N PHE A 89 8.33 -7.53 11.43
CA PHE A 89 8.62 -7.55 12.88
C PHE A 89 8.10 -6.33 13.66
N SER A 90 7.79 -5.24 13.01
CA SER A 90 7.25 -4.01 13.62
C SER A 90 5.72 -3.92 13.57
N ALA A 91 5.07 -4.81 12.84
CA ALA A 91 3.63 -4.77 12.64
C ALA A 91 2.88 -5.51 13.75
N GLU A 92 1.75 -4.97 14.17
CA GLU A 92 0.78 -5.60 15.07
C GLU A 92 -0.38 -6.22 14.27
N LYS A 93 -0.70 -5.64 13.11
CA LYS A 93 -1.77 -6.08 12.22
C LYS A 93 -1.48 -5.64 10.81
N THR A 94 -1.62 -6.53 9.84
CA THR A 94 -1.36 -6.24 8.43
C THR A 94 -2.45 -6.82 7.55
N PHE A 95 -2.94 -6.00 6.62
CA PHE A 95 -3.76 -6.43 5.49
C PHE A 95 -2.98 -6.25 4.20
N ASP A 96 -2.96 -7.30 3.38
CA ASP A 96 -2.51 -7.23 2.01
C ASP A 96 -3.71 -7.13 1.07
N ILE A 97 -3.55 -6.38 -0.02
CA ILE A 97 -4.47 -6.38 -1.15
C ILE A 97 -3.76 -7.07 -2.30
N GLU A 98 -4.40 -8.08 -2.85
CA GLU A 98 -3.88 -8.88 -3.94
C GLU A 98 -4.79 -8.70 -5.16
N ALA A 99 -4.25 -8.23 -6.29
CA ALA A 99 -4.97 -8.10 -7.55
C ALA A 99 -4.87 -9.39 -8.37
N TRP A 100 -5.93 -9.69 -9.11
CA TRP A 100 -5.96 -10.81 -10.04
C TRP A 100 -5.04 -10.57 -11.23
N ILE A 101 -4.19 -11.56 -11.54
CA ILE A 101 -3.30 -11.56 -12.70
C ILE A 101 -3.70 -12.73 -13.62
N PRO A 102 -4.39 -12.45 -14.72
CA PRO A 102 -4.92 -13.48 -15.63
C PRO A 102 -3.89 -14.47 -16.14
N SER A 103 -2.73 -13.98 -16.58
CA SER A 103 -1.66 -14.83 -17.16
C SER A 103 -1.10 -15.85 -16.17
N GLU A 104 -1.16 -15.54 -14.88
CA GLU A 104 -0.67 -16.42 -13.81
C GLU A 104 -1.81 -17.23 -13.17
N ASN A 105 -3.06 -16.93 -13.50
CA ASN A 105 -4.27 -17.52 -12.90
C ASN A 105 -4.21 -17.47 -11.35
N LYS A 106 -3.80 -16.34 -10.79
CA LYS A 106 -3.69 -16.14 -9.34
C LYS A 106 -3.73 -14.67 -8.95
N TYR A 107 -3.94 -14.44 -7.66
CA TYR A 107 -3.81 -13.13 -7.03
C TYR A 107 -2.35 -12.82 -6.70
N ARG A 108 -1.97 -11.55 -6.86
CA ARG A 108 -0.64 -11.02 -6.53
C ARG A 108 -0.75 -9.78 -5.67
N GLU A 109 0.02 -9.75 -4.60
CA GLU A 109 0.13 -8.59 -3.70
C GLU A 109 0.52 -7.33 -4.47
N ILE A 110 -0.30 -6.30 -4.33
CA ILE A 110 -0.05 -4.95 -4.89
C ILE A 110 -0.04 -3.86 -3.83
N SER A 111 -0.55 -4.15 -2.63
CA SER A 111 -0.54 -3.26 -1.47
C SER A 111 -0.42 -4.07 -0.20
N SER A 112 0.26 -3.51 0.78
CA SER A 112 0.31 -4.00 2.15
C SER A 112 0.10 -2.82 3.08
N CYS A 113 -0.87 -2.91 4.00
CA CYS A 113 -1.22 -1.88 4.97
C CYS A 113 -1.03 -2.42 6.38
N SER A 114 -0.19 -1.77 7.18
CA SER A 114 0.18 -2.23 8.51
C SER A 114 -0.04 -1.18 9.60
N SER A 115 -0.61 -1.62 10.71
CA SER A 115 -0.50 -0.94 11.99
C SER A 115 0.74 -1.43 12.72
N CYS A 116 1.59 -0.51 13.14
CA CYS A 116 2.77 -0.79 13.95
C CYS A 116 2.55 -0.43 15.43
N GLY A 117 1.33 -0.08 15.82
CA GLY A 117 1.03 0.39 17.16
C GLY A 117 2.04 1.41 17.64
N SER A 118 2.55 1.26 18.84
CA SER A 118 3.57 2.17 19.41
C SER A 118 5.02 1.73 19.14
N PHE A 119 5.25 0.63 18.41
CA PHE A 119 6.59 0.08 18.25
C PHE A 119 7.59 1.08 17.67
N GLN A 120 7.26 1.67 16.53
CA GLN A 120 8.13 2.64 15.86
C GLN A 120 8.26 3.94 16.68
N ALA A 121 7.17 4.40 17.28
CA ALA A 121 7.16 5.61 18.10
C ALA A 121 8.07 5.47 19.33
N ARG A 122 8.11 4.31 19.99
CA ARG A 122 9.08 4.05 21.09
C ARG A 122 10.51 4.16 20.64
N ARG A 123 10.85 3.60 19.48
CA ARG A 123 12.22 3.66 18.91
C ARG A 123 12.63 5.09 18.52
N MET A 124 11.69 5.87 18.01
CA MET A 124 11.93 7.29 17.67
C MET A 124 11.90 8.21 18.89
N GLY A 125 11.30 7.80 20.00
CA GLY A 125 10.99 8.64 21.14
C GLY A 125 9.87 9.65 20.81
N ALA A 126 8.94 9.29 19.90
CA ALA A 126 7.85 10.15 19.46
C ALA A 126 6.64 9.99 20.38
N LYS A 127 6.19 11.09 20.98
CA LYS A 127 5.11 11.13 21.95
C LYS A 127 4.11 12.24 21.62
N TYR A 128 2.92 12.15 22.19
CA TYR A 128 1.94 13.21 22.22
C TYR A 128 1.49 13.48 23.66
N LYS A 129 0.90 14.64 23.89
CA LYS A 129 0.36 15.00 25.20
C LYS A 129 -1.09 14.53 25.27
N SER A 130 -1.35 13.51 26.10
CA SER A 130 -2.70 13.04 26.45
C SER A 130 -3.16 13.65 27.77
N GLU A 131 -4.37 13.34 28.18
CA GLU A 131 -4.92 13.73 29.49
C GLU A 131 -4.15 13.08 30.66
N SER A 132 -3.62 11.86 30.44
CA SER A 132 -2.85 11.11 31.43
C SER A 132 -1.35 11.41 31.40
N GLY A 133 -0.88 12.28 30.48
CA GLY A 133 0.52 12.67 30.36
C GLY A 133 1.09 12.43 28.95
N ASN A 134 2.41 12.21 28.88
CA ASN A 134 3.07 11.98 27.61
C ASN A 134 3.05 10.51 27.21
N GLU A 135 2.26 10.17 26.19
CA GLU A 135 2.12 8.82 25.65
C GLU A 135 2.82 8.66 24.31
N PHE A 136 3.19 7.40 23.96
CA PHE A 136 3.74 7.11 22.65
C PHE A 136 2.62 7.11 21.59
N LEU A 137 2.97 7.58 20.40
CA LEU A 137 2.07 7.59 19.24
C LEU A 137 1.87 6.19 18.65
N GLY A 138 0.77 6.00 17.93
CA GLY A 138 0.58 4.93 17.00
C GLY A 138 1.07 5.34 15.60
N THR A 139 1.68 4.40 14.87
CA THR A 139 2.14 4.62 13.49
C THR A 139 1.59 3.55 12.56
N LEU A 140 1.23 3.97 11.37
CA LEU A 140 0.74 3.08 10.30
C LEU A 140 1.42 3.45 8.99
N ASN A 141 1.60 2.45 8.15
CA ASN A 141 2.05 2.65 6.78
C ASN A 141 1.28 1.72 5.84
N GLY A 142 1.18 2.12 4.57
CA GLY A 142 0.54 1.31 3.56
C GLY A 142 0.92 1.73 2.15
N SER A 143 0.90 0.79 1.24
CA SER A 143 1.10 1.08 -0.18
C SER A 143 -0.20 1.50 -0.82
N GLY A 144 -0.22 2.63 -1.41
CA GLY A 144 -1.36 3.11 -2.17
C GLY A 144 -1.07 3.38 -3.64
N LEU A 145 -0.43 2.50 -4.39
CA LEU A 145 -0.12 1.10 -4.49
C LEU A 145 1.31 0.89 -5.03
N ALA A 146 1.69 -0.40 -5.27
CA ALA A 146 2.88 -0.75 -6.06
C ALA A 146 2.59 -0.52 -7.56
N VAL A 147 3.06 0.62 -8.10
CA VAL A 147 2.66 1.14 -9.43
C VAL A 147 2.94 0.13 -10.56
N GLY A 148 4.11 -0.51 -10.57
CA GLY A 148 4.46 -1.48 -11.63
C GLY A 148 3.55 -2.72 -11.63
N ARG A 149 3.22 -3.26 -10.46
CA ARG A 149 2.31 -4.41 -10.36
C ARG A 149 0.87 -4.03 -10.73
N LEU A 150 0.43 -2.83 -10.34
CA LEU A 150 -0.87 -2.32 -10.75
C LEU A 150 -0.95 -2.14 -12.26
N LEU A 151 0.11 -1.64 -12.90
CA LEU A 151 0.18 -1.54 -14.36
C LEU A 151 0.00 -2.90 -15.04
N ILE A 152 0.66 -3.95 -14.55
CA ILE A 152 0.48 -5.32 -15.06
C ILE A 152 -0.99 -5.75 -14.93
N ALA A 153 -1.59 -5.54 -13.74
CA ALA A 153 -3.00 -5.89 -13.53
C ALA A 153 -3.93 -5.14 -14.48
N ILE A 154 -3.69 -3.84 -14.72
CA ILE A 154 -4.48 -3.06 -15.68
C ILE A 154 -4.35 -3.63 -17.10
N LEU A 155 -3.12 -3.84 -17.57
CA LEU A 155 -2.88 -4.34 -18.91
C LEU A 155 -3.52 -5.69 -19.14
N GLU A 156 -3.32 -6.65 -18.25
CA GLU A 156 -3.80 -8.02 -18.41
C GLU A 156 -5.33 -8.16 -18.26
N ASN A 157 -5.95 -7.41 -17.34
CA ASN A 157 -7.41 -7.50 -17.16
C ASN A 157 -8.19 -6.73 -18.23
N ASN A 158 -7.54 -5.84 -19.00
CA ASN A 158 -8.19 -5.03 -20.02
C ASN A 158 -7.73 -5.38 -21.46
N GLN A 159 -7.00 -6.48 -21.64
CA GLN A 159 -6.53 -6.92 -22.94
C GLN A 159 -7.68 -7.50 -23.76
N ASN A 160 -7.82 -7.07 -25.01
CA ASN A 160 -8.81 -7.53 -25.95
C ASN A 160 -8.25 -8.66 -26.84
N GLU A 161 -9.13 -9.43 -27.49
CA GLU A 161 -8.76 -10.51 -28.40
C GLU A 161 -7.92 -10.02 -29.60
N ASP A 162 -8.12 -8.78 -30.04
CA ASP A 162 -7.35 -8.13 -31.13
C ASP A 162 -5.96 -7.63 -30.68
N GLY A 163 -5.58 -7.85 -29.44
CA GLY A 163 -4.32 -7.44 -28.85
C GLY A 163 -4.29 -5.99 -28.35
N THR A 164 -5.35 -5.23 -28.56
CA THR A 164 -5.49 -3.89 -27.98
C THR A 164 -5.81 -3.96 -26.49
N ILE A 165 -5.62 -2.86 -25.79
CA ILE A 165 -5.93 -2.74 -24.36
C ILE A 165 -6.95 -1.64 -24.16
N THR A 166 -8.09 -1.97 -23.58
CA THR A 166 -9.11 -1.01 -23.21
C THR A 166 -8.61 -0.14 -22.06
N ILE A 167 -8.75 1.17 -22.17
CA ILE A 167 -8.34 2.10 -21.12
C ILE A 167 -9.46 2.22 -20.08
N PRO A 168 -9.23 1.89 -18.79
CA PRO A 168 -10.20 2.13 -17.73
C PRO A 168 -10.72 3.57 -17.73
N ASN A 169 -12.01 3.75 -17.51
CA ASN A 169 -12.65 5.07 -17.62
C ASN A 169 -11.97 6.14 -16.77
N VAL A 170 -11.53 5.77 -15.55
CA VAL A 170 -10.86 6.69 -14.63
C VAL A 170 -9.52 7.20 -15.17
N LEU A 171 -8.86 6.47 -16.07
CA LEU A 171 -7.58 6.81 -16.67
C LEU A 171 -7.69 7.61 -17.96
N LYS A 172 -8.84 7.60 -18.65
CA LYS A 172 -9.01 8.26 -19.96
C LYS A 172 -8.59 9.73 -19.95
N LYS A 173 -8.94 10.47 -18.88
CA LYS A 173 -8.56 11.89 -18.72
C LYS A 173 -7.06 12.15 -18.70
N TYR A 174 -6.26 11.14 -18.36
CA TYR A 174 -4.78 11.21 -18.37
C TYR A 174 -4.16 10.68 -19.67
N MET A 175 -4.99 10.10 -20.55
CA MET A 175 -4.57 9.46 -21.79
C MET A 175 -5.25 10.08 -23.02
N ASN A 176 -5.42 11.40 -23.03
CA ASN A 176 -6.05 12.18 -24.11
C ASN A 176 -7.46 11.67 -24.49
N ASN A 177 -8.19 11.12 -23.54
CA ASN A 177 -9.51 10.51 -23.72
C ASN A 177 -9.56 9.36 -24.74
N LEU A 178 -8.44 8.66 -24.94
CA LEU A 178 -8.42 7.45 -25.75
C LEU A 178 -9.25 6.34 -25.09
N ASP A 179 -9.93 5.54 -25.91
CA ASP A 179 -10.68 4.38 -25.43
C ASP A 179 -9.81 3.13 -25.34
N LYS A 180 -8.81 3.01 -26.20
CA LYS A 180 -7.88 1.88 -26.24
C LYS A 180 -6.52 2.26 -26.80
N ILE A 181 -5.53 1.44 -26.53
CA ILE A 181 -4.17 1.47 -27.08
C ILE A 181 -3.83 0.14 -27.72
#